data_86d227e880ecb72fcd21058e3539134f
#
_entry.id   86d227e880ecb72fcd21058e3539134f
#
_cell.length_a   1.000
_cell.length_b   1.000
_cell.length_c   1.000
_cell.angle_alpha   90.00
_cell.angle_beta   90.00
_cell.angle_gamma   90.00
#
_symmetry.space_group_name_H-M   'P 1'
#
loop_
_entity.id
_entity.type
_entity.pdbx_description
1 polymer ?
#
loop_
_entity_poly.entity_id
_entity_poly.type
_entity_poly.pdbx_seq_one_letter_code
_entity_poly.pdbx_strand_id
1 'polypeptide(L)'
;MIIVHLLSSLFESIAFIAEYGEPDADRHVKRVATYARFIGEHVLRWSPAACERLALAALVHDVGKVAIPREILRKPGPLTPAERQYVQCHTVYGRDMLADLARRYEGADGGLFELAQQVALYHHERWDGHGYPEGLCREEIPLAARVVHLVDVIDARLSPRPYKPGQSWHQVKQALVEGMFLDFDGMLVTGLLQVESAFLELVQAQAYGQLVPL
;
A
#
# COMPACT_ATOMS: atom_id res chain seq x y z
N MET A 1 -5.04 5.72 24.05
CA MET A 1 -6.27 5.80 23.23
C MET A 1 -6.38 7.10 22.42
N ILE A 2 -6.35 8.29 23.03
CA ILE A 2 -6.55 9.58 22.32
C ILE A 2 -5.49 9.81 21.22
N ILE A 3 -4.22 9.58 21.50
CA ILE A 3 -3.10 9.80 20.54
C ILE A 3 -3.23 8.89 19.31
N VAL A 4 -3.58 7.63 19.49
CA VAL A 4 -3.75 6.68 18.36
C VAL A 4 -4.89 7.14 17.45
N HIS A 5 -6.01 7.56 18.02
CA HIS A 5 -7.14 8.07 17.24
C HIS A 5 -6.80 9.38 16.50
N LEU A 6 -6.01 10.25 17.14
CA LEU A 6 -5.54 11.49 16.50
C LEU A 6 -4.60 11.21 15.32
N LEU A 7 -3.69 10.25 15.48
CA LEU A 7 -2.78 9.83 14.42
C LEU A 7 -3.53 9.14 13.27
N SER A 8 -4.54 8.31 13.56
CA SER A 8 -5.41 7.72 12.55
C SER A 8 -6.07 8.80 11.69
N SER A 9 -6.74 9.76 12.31
CA SER A 9 -7.38 10.88 11.59
C SER A 9 -6.37 11.74 10.81
N LEU A 10 -5.15 11.90 11.33
CA LEU A 10 -4.09 12.62 10.63
C LEU A 10 -3.66 11.84 9.36
N PHE A 11 -3.40 10.54 9.47
CA PHE A 11 -2.97 9.71 8.36
C PHE A 11 -4.05 9.61 7.28
N GLU A 12 -5.32 9.47 7.66
CA GLU A 12 -6.45 9.51 6.72
C GLU A 12 -6.52 10.85 5.97
N SER A 13 -6.34 11.97 6.70
CA SER A 13 -6.37 13.31 6.10
C SER A 13 -5.20 13.51 5.12
N ILE A 14 -4.00 13.06 5.48
CA ILE A 14 -2.81 13.14 4.62
C ILE A 14 -3.01 12.29 3.37
N ALA A 15 -3.49 11.06 3.50
CA ALA A 15 -3.77 10.17 2.37
C ALA A 15 -4.80 10.79 1.42
N PHE A 16 -5.90 11.34 1.96
CA PHE A 16 -6.91 12.02 1.16
C PHE A 16 -6.34 13.21 0.37
N ILE A 17 -5.50 14.04 1.00
CA ILE A 17 -4.89 15.20 0.35
C ILE A 17 -3.93 14.77 -0.76
N ALA A 18 -3.12 13.74 -0.51
CA ALA A 18 -2.12 13.26 -1.46
C ALA A 18 -2.73 12.74 -2.76
N GLU A 19 -3.87 12.08 -2.64
CA GLU A 19 -4.56 11.49 -3.79
C GLU A 19 -5.76 12.31 -4.27
N TYR A 20 -5.92 13.53 -3.76
CA TYR A 20 -7.05 14.38 -4.10
C TYR A 20 -7.20 14.59 -5.61
N GLY A 21 -8.36 14.17 -6.11
CA GLY A 21 -8.73 14.31 -7.51
C GLY A 21 -8.27 13.17 -8.43
N GLU A 22 -7.67 12.10 -7.88
CA GLU A 22 -7.52 10.85 -8.59
C GLU A 22 -8.83 10.03 -8.50
N PRO A 23 -9.32 9.44 -9.59
CA PRO A 23 -10.51 8.59 -9.55
C PRO A 23 -10.32 7.41 -8.59
N ASP A 24 -11.26 7.20 -7.67
CA ASP A 24 -11.29 6.11 -6.69
C ASP A 24 -10.16 6.11 -5.63
N ALA A 25 -9.34 7.16 -5.57
CA ALA A 25 -8.16 7.25 -4.72
C ALA A 25 -8.47 7.07 -3.22
N ASP A 26 -9.50 7.75 -2.70
CA ASP A 26 -9.93 7.62 -1.30
C ASP A 26 -10.35 6.18 -0.95
N ARG A 27 -10.98 5.47 -1.88
CA ARG A 27 -11.36 4.07 -1.69
C ARG A 27 -10.15 3.14 -1.80
N HIS A 28 -9.26 3.42 -2.74
CA HIS A 28 -8.04 2.63 -2.95
C HIS A 28 -7.19 2.56 -1.68
N VAL A 29 -6.79 3.69 -1.10
CA VAL A 29 -5.94 3.69 0.10
C VAL A 29 -6.60 2.99 1.28
N LYS A 30 -7.93 3.11 1.42
CA LYS A 30 -8.69 2.41 2.47
C LYS A 30 -8.75 0.91 2.23
N ARG A 31 -8.92 0.45 0.97
CA ARG A 31 -8.89 -0.98 0.64
C ARG A 31 -7.50 -1.56 0.88
N VAL A 32 -6.44 -0.88 0.43
CA VAL A 32 -5.05 -1.31 0.67
C VAL A 32 -4.76 -1.43 2.18
N ALA A 33 -5.18 -0.44 2.99
CA ALA A 33 -5.03 -0.49 4.44
C ALA A 33 -5.80 -1.67 5.06
N THR A 34 -7.04 -1.90 4.63
CA THR A 34 -7.88 -3.01 5.10
C THR A 34 -7.27 -4.36 4.73
N TYR A 35 -6.77 -4.51 3.52
CA TYR A 35 -6.12 -5.75 3.07
C TYR A 35 -4.78 -5.98 3.79
N ALA A 36 -4.00 -4.92 4.04
CA ALA A 36 -2.77 -5.02 4.82
C ALA A 36 -3.05 -5.49 6.26
N ARG A 37 -4.09 -4.94 6.91
CA ARG A 37 -4.57 -5.42 8.21
C ARG A 37 -4.93 -6.90 8.16
N PHE A 38 -5.70 -7.32 7.16
CA PHE A 38 -6.09 -8.71 6.99
C PHE A 38 -4.87 -9.65 6.87
N ILE A 39 -3.85 -9.28 6.09
CA ILE A 39 -2.60 -10.04 6.01
C ILE A 39 -1.92 -10.11 7.38
N GLY A 40 -1.84 -8.99 8.10
CA GLY A 40 -1.30 -8.96 9.47
C GLY A 40 -2.00 -9.93 10.40
N GLU A 41 -3.33 -9.95 10.41
CA GLU A 41 -4.15 -10.76 11.30
C GLU A 41 -4.16 -12.25 10.92
N HIS A 42 -4.40 -12.55 9.65
CA HIS A 42 -4.71 -13.91 9.20
C HIS A 42 -3.50 -14.66 8.65
N VAL A 43 -2.50 -13.98 8.14
CA VAL A 43 -1.29 -14.61 7.58
C VAL A 43 -0.12 -14.51 8.55
N LEU A 44 0.19 -13.29 9.03
CA LEU A 44 1.35 -13.05 9.90
C LEU A 44 1.04 -13.30 11.39
N ARG A 45 -0.24 -13.40 11.76
CA ARG A 45 -0.69 -13.61 13.15
C ARG A 45 -0.17 -12.55 14.12
N TRP A 46 -0.08 -11.33 13.66
CA TRP A 46 0.35 -10.19 14.47
C TRP A 46 -0.71 -9.78 15.51
N SER A 47 -0.25 -9.07 16.52
CA SER A 47 -1.17 -8.49 17.51
C SER A 47 -2.08 -7.43 16.86
N PRO A 48 -3.29 -7.21 17.39
CA PRO A 48 -4.19 -6.18 16.88
C PRO A 48 -3.53 -4.80 16.76
N ALA A 49 -2.70 -4.42 17.72
CA ALA A 49 -1.97 -3.15 17.70
C ALA A 49 -0.93 -3.08 16.57
N ALA A 50 -0.27 -4.20 16.22
CA ALA A 50 0.67 -4.25 15.11
C ALA A 50 -0.07 -4.19 13.76
N CYS A 51 -1.21 -4.89 13.64
CA CYS A 51 -2.06 -4.85 12.46
C CYS A 51 -2.62 -3.44 12.21
N GLU A 52 -3.02 -2.74 13.28
CA GLU A 52 -3.48 -1.35 13.21
C GLU A 52 -2.38 -0.42 12.68
N ARG A 53 -1.16 -0.52 13.23
CA ARG A 53 -0.04 0.29 12.74
C ARG A 53 0.30 0.00 11.28
N LEU A 54 0.23 -1.27 10.86
CA LEU A 54 0.43 -1.65 9.45
C LEU A 54 -0.63 -1.02 8.55
N ALA A 55 -1.90 -1.08 8.96
CA ALA A 55 -3.01 -0.46 8.21
C ALA A 55 -2.83 1.05 8.08
N LEU A 56 -2.47 1.74 9.17
CA LEU A 56 -2.20 3.17 9.14
C LEU A 56 -1.00 3.51 8.24
N ALA A 57 0.09 2.75 8.31
CA ALA A 57 1.24 2.94 7.43
C ALA A 57 0.86 2.73 5.95
N ALA A 58 0.00 1.76 5.67
CA ALA A 58 -0.49 1.48 4.32
C ALA A 58 -1.35 2.62 3.74
N LEU A 59 -2.10 3.36 4.57
CA LEU A 59 -2.88 4.53 4.10
C LEU A 59 -2.01 5.58 3.38
N VAL A 60 -0.78 5.75 3.83
CA VAL A 60 0.11 6.82 3.36
C VAL A 60 1.24 6.32 2.46
N HIS A 61 1.14 5.10 1.92
CA HIS A 61 2.19 4.53 1.06
C HIS A 61 2.53 5.44 -0.12
N ASP A 62 1.53 6.09 -0.69
CA ASP A 62 1.60 6.94 -1.87
C ASP A 62 1.62 8.46 -1.57
N VAL A 63 1.81 8.85 -0.30
CA VAL A 63 1.76 10.27 0.12
C VAL A 63 2.67 11.19 -0.69
N GLY A 64 3.80 10.69 -1.16
CA GLY A 64 4.76 11.47 -1.97
C GLY A 64 4.25 11.83 -3.36
N LYS A 65 3.15 11.27 -3.85
CA LYS A 65 2.52 11.66 -5.12
C LYS A 65 2.09 13.13 -5.14
N VAL A 66 1.87 13.73 -3.96
CA VAL A 66 1.58 15.17 -3.86
C VAL A 66 2.69 16.06 -4.45
N ALA A 67 3.93 15.56 -4.48
CA ALA A 67 5.08 16.28 -5.06
C ALA A 67 5.28 16.01 -6.57
N ILE A 68 4.48 15.13 -7.16
CA ILE A 68 4.55 14.82 -8.59
C ILE A 68 3.58 15.73 -9.37
N PRO A 69 4.01 16.38 -10.47
CA PRO A 69 3.13 17.19 -11.29
C PRO A 69 1.93 16.39 -11.79
N ARG A 70 0.74 16.96 -11.62
CA ARG A 70 -0.53 16.31 -12.02
C ARG A 70 -0.59 16.00 -13.51
N GLU A 71 0.05 16.79 -14.33
CA GLU A 71 0.17 16.60 -15.78
C GLU A 71 0.87 15.29 -16.12
N ILE A 72 1.83 14.86 -15.29
CA ILE A 72 2.53 13.59 -15.46
C ILE A 72 1.64 12.43 -14.93
N LEU A 73 1.08 12.57 -13.73
CA LEU A 73 0.22 11.53 -13.15
C LEU A 73 -1.01 11.24 -14.01
N ARG A 74 -1.60 12.27 -14.63
CA ARG A 74 -2.83 12.18 -15.45
C ARG A 74 -2.58 12.15 -16.95
N LYS A 75 -1.34 11.92 -17.37
CA LYS A 75 -1.00 11.90 -18.77
C LYS A 75 -1.82 10.83 -19.51
N PRO A 76 -2.58 11.18 -20.55
CA PRO A 76 -3.25 10.20 -21.39
C PRO A 76 -2.22 9.48 -22.25
N GLY A 77 -1.88 8.26 -21.89
CA GLY A 77 -0.92 7.42 -22.61
C GLY A 77 0.31 7.03 -21.79
N PRO A 78 1.28 6.37 -22.41
CA PRO A 78 2.47 5.87 -21.71
C PRO A 78 3.39 7.02 -21.27
N LEU A 79 3.98 6.87 -20.09
CA LEU A 79 5.03 7.76 -19.61
C LEU A 79 6.32 7.51 -20.37
N THR A 80 7.05 8.58 -20.70
CA THR A 80 8.43 8.50 -21.16
C THR A 80 9.33 7.93 -20.04
N PRO A 81 10.54 7.43 -20.36
CA PRO A 81 11.46 6.95 -19.32
C PRO A 81 11.77 8.02 -18.24
N ALA A 82 11.96 9.28 -18.63
CA ALA A 82 12.20 10.38 -17.70
C ALA A 82 10.98 10.67 -16.80
N GLU A 83 9.77 10.71 -17.36
CA GLU A 83 8.54 10.88 -16.58
C GLU A 83 8.33 9.71 -15.62
N ARG A 84 8.60 8.48 -16.06
CA ARG A 84 8.51 7.29 -15.20
C ARG A 84 9.49 7.39 -14.03
N GLN A 85 10.73 7.75 -14.29
CA GLN A 85 11.74 7.96 -13.24
C GLN A 85 11.29 9.06 -12.26
N TYR A 86 10.69 10.13 -12.78
CA TYR A 86 10.18 11.20 -11.94
C TYR A 86 9.01 10.72 -11.05
N VAL A 87 8.07 9.95 -11.60
CA VAL A 87 6.98 9.34 -10.79
C VAL A 87 7.54 8.43 -9.71
N GLN A 88 8.59 7.65 -9.99
CA GLN A 88 9.21 6.77 -8.99
C GLN A 88 9.75 7.53 -7.77
N CYS A 89 10.10 8.82 -7.93
CA CYS A 89 10.55 9.65 -6.80
C CYS A 89 9.48 9.85 -5.73
N HIS A 90 8.18 9.53 -5.98
CA HIS A 90 7.15 9.63 -4.94
C HIS A 90 7.50 8.82 -3.70
N THR A 91 8.20 7.69 -3.86
CA THR A 91 8.63 6.84 -2.73
C THR A 91 9.59 7.59 -1.80
N VAL A 92 10.58 8.26 -2.37
CA VAL A 92 11.56 9.07 -1.63
C VAL A 92 10.89 10.30 -1.02
N TYR A 93 10.07 11.01 -1.79
CA TYR A 93 9.33 12.18 -1.29
C TYR A 93 8.38 11.80 -0.15
N GLY A 94 7.70 10.65 -0.26
CA GLY A 94 6.82 10.14 0.79
C GLY A 94 7.57 9.86 2.09
N ARG A 95 8.69 9.16 2.00
CA ARG A 95 9.57 8.93 3.16
C ARG A 95 10.01 10.25 3.81
N ASP A 96 10.49 11.22 3.01
CA ASP A 96 11.02 12.48 3.52
C ASP A 96 9.92 13.31 4.20
N MET A 97 8.73 13.37 3.62
CA MET A 97 7.57 14.04 4.23
C MET A 97 7.17 13.41 5.56
N LEU A 98 7.13 12.07 5.63
CA LEU A 98 6.82 11.34 6.87
C LEU A 98 7.92 11.50 7.92
N ALA A 99 9.20 11.58 7.51
CA ALA A 99 10.31 11.89 8.41
C ALA A 99 10.20 13.30 9.00
N ASP A 100 9.78 14.29 8.20
CA ASP A 100 9.52 15.65 8.66
C ASP A 100 8.37 15.72 9.67
N LEU A 101 7.32 14.96 9.45
CA LEU A 101 6.21 14.84 10.39
C LEU A 101 6.66 14.15 11.68
N ALA A 102 7.42 13.05 11.59
CA ALA A 102 7.93 12.31 12.74
C ALA A 102 8.68 13.22 13.73
N ARG A 103 9.51 14.15 13.23
CA ARG A 103 10.23 15.12 14.06
C ARG A 103 9.31 16.03 14.87
N ARG A 104 8.07 16.24 14.46
CA ARG A 104 7.07 17.08 15.16
C ARG A 104 6.31 16.30 16.24
N TYR A 105 6.32 14.97 16.17
CA TYR A 105 5.57 14.08 17.05
C TYR A 105 6.46 13.15 17.87
N GLU A 106 7.70 13.57 18.15
CA GLU A 106 8.73 12.76 18.83
C GLU A 106 8.18 11.99 20.04
N GLY A 107 8.35 10.66 20.01
CA GLY A 107 8.07 9.77 21.14
C GLY A 107 6.59 9.41 21.37
N ALA A 108 5.64 9.98 20.62
CA ALA A 108 4.21 9.77 20.87
C ALA A 108 3.58 8.67 19.99
N ASP A 109 4.29 8.22 18.96
CA ASP A 109 3.73 7.43 17.87
C ASP A 109 4.01 5.92 17.95
N GLY A 110 4.83 5.47 18.93
CA GLY A 110 5.17 4.05 19.10
C GLY A 110 5.81 3.40 17.86
N GLY A 111 6.57 4.18 17.07
CA GLY A 111 7.24 3.72 15.85
C GLY A 111 6.34 3.69 14.60
N LEU A 112 5.16 4.32 14.64
CA LEU A 112 4.25 4.37 13.50
C LEU A 112 4.86 5.13 12.32
N PHE A 113 5.47 6.29 12.56
CA PHE A 113 6.10 7.09 11.49
C PHE A 113 7.30 6.37 10.86
N GLU A 114 8.09 5.64 11.64
CA GLU A 114 9.18 4.82 11.11
C GLU A 114 8.64 3.72 10.18
N LEU A 115 7.59 3.02 10.62
CA LEU A 115 6.92 2.01 9.80
C LEU A 115 6.35 2.62 8.51
N ALA A 116 5.70 3.78 8.60
CA ALA A 116 5.13 4.48 7.45
C ALA A 116 6.21 4.95 6.47
N GLN A 117 7.36 5.42 6.95
CA GLN A 117 8.53 5.77 6.12
C GLN A 117 9.05 4.55 5.35
N GLN A 118 9.19 3.39 6.01
CA GLN A 118 9.61 2.15 5.36
C GLN A 118 8.61 1.72 4.29
N VAL A 119 7.31 1.78 4.59
CA VAL A 119 6.27 1.45 3.62
C VAL A 119 6.29 2.42 2.44
N ALA A 120 6.30 3.73 2.67
CA ALA A 120 6.32 4.72 1.60
C ALA A 120 7.55 4.59 0.69
N LEU A 121 8.72 4.29 1.28
CA LEU A 121 9.96 4.16 0.50
C LEU A 121 10.02 2.87 -0.31
N TYR A 122 9.59 1.73 0.27
CA TYR A 122 9.94 0.42 -0.26
C TYR A 122 8.76 -0.40 -0.82
N HIS A 123 7.53 0.13 -0.85
CA HIS A 123 6.38 -0.63 -1.35
C HIS A 123 6.40 -0.93 -2.85
N HIS A 124 7.36 -0.39 -3.59
CA HIS A 124 7.63 -0.72 -4.99
C HIS A 124 8.90 -1.53 -5.20
N GLU A 125 9.55 -1.95 -4.12
CA GLU A 125 10.61 -2.97 -4.23
C GLU A 125 9.99 -4.32 -4.57
N ARG A 126 10.75 -5.13 -5.32
CA ARG A 126 10.34 -6.46 -5.78
C ARG A 126 11.23 -7.51 -5.15
N TRP A 127 10.68 -8.67 -4.90
CA TRP A 127 11.43 -9.77 -4.30
C TRP A 127 12.71 -10.12 -5.05
N ASP A 128 12.70 -9.99 -6.38
CA ASP A 128 13.83 -10.28 -7.27
C ASP A 128 14.87 -9.15 -7.39
N GLY A 129 14.67 -8.01 -6.72
CA GLY A 129 15.56 -6.85 -6.75
C GLY A 129 15.42 -5.97 -8.00
N HIS A 130 14.39 -6.20 -8.83
CA HIS A 130 14.11 -5.34 -9.99
C HIS A 130 13.10 -4.23 -9.69
N GLY A 131 12.85 -3.96 -8.40
CA GLY A 131 12.01 -2.88 -7.93
C GLY A 131 12.73 -1.53 -7.84
N TYR A 132 12.13 -0.60 -7.14
CA TYR A 132 12.70 0.73 -6.86
C TYR A 132 12.28 1.21 -5.48
N PRO A 133 13.00 2.17 -4.85
CA PRO A 133 14.05 3.03 -5.41
C PRO A 133 15.47 2.46 -5.27
N GLU A 134 15.72 1.48 -4.41
CA GLU A 134 17.07 1.03 -4.06
C GLU A 134 17.43 -0.32 -4.68
N GLY A 135 16.44 -1.05 -5.22
CA GLY A 135 16.63 -2.39 -5.79
C GLY A 135 16.91 -3.45 -4.71
N LEU A 136 16.32 -3.29 -3.52
CA LEU A 136 16.41 -4.26 -2.45
C LEU A 136 15.78 -5.58 -2.89
N CYS A 137 16.33 -6.71 -2.41
CA CYS A 137 15.82 -8.03 -2.76
C CYS A 137 15.47 -8.84 -1.51
N ARG A 138 14.48 -9.70 -1.66
CA ARG A 138 14.08 -10.68 -0.64
C ARG A 138 13.80 -10.03 0.71
N GLU A 139 14.42 -10.55 1.78
CA GLU A 139 14.26 -10.09 3.16
C GLU A 139 14.95 -8.76 3.47
N GLU A 140 15.76 -8.21 2.55
CA GLU A 140 16.25 -6.82 2.67
C GLU A 140 15.10 -5.82 2.62
N ILE A 141 14.01 -6.18 1.89
CA ILE A 141 12.79 -5.39 1.84
C ILE A 141 12.05 -5.53 3.18
N PRO A 142 11.74 -4.44 3.89
CA PRO A 142 10.97 -4.50 5.13
C PRO A 142 9.66 -5.27 4.95
N LEU A 143 9.32 -6.15 5.91
CA LEU A 143 8.14 -7.02 5.80
C LEU A 143 6.85 -6.22 5.57
N ALA A 144 6.68 -5.07 6.22
CA ALA A 144 5.52 -4.20 6.01
C ALA A 144 5.42 -3.70 4.56
N ALA A 145 6.55 -3.34 3.94
CA ALA A 145 6.58 -2.92 2.55
C ALA A 145 6.24 -4.07 1.59
N ARG A 146 6.73 -5.31 1.87
CA ARG A 146 6.35 -6.51 1.10
C ARG A 146 4.84 -6.79 1.18
N VAL A 147 4.25 -6.60 2.36
CA VAL A 147 2.78 -6.74 2.53
C VAL A 147 2.05 -5.69 1.72
N VAL A 148 2.43 -4.42 1.84
CA VAL A 148 1.76 -3.32 1.13
C VAL A 148 1.92 -3.48 -0.38
N HIS A 149 3.10 -3.86 -0.87
CA HIS A 149 3.32 -4.19 -2.29
C HIS A 149 2.31 -5.24 -2.79
N LEU A 150 2.17 -6.35 -2.07
CA LEU A 150 1.25 -7.43 -2.43
C LEU A 150 -0.20 -6.93 -2.52
N VAL A 151 -0.68 -6.24 -1.50
CA VAL A 151 -2.10 -5.82 -1.43
C VAL A 151 -2.41 -4.65 -2.34
N ASP A 152 -1.45 -3.76 -2.61
CA ASP A 152 -1.58 -2.69 -3.59
C ASP A 152 -1.76 -3.26 -5.01
N VAL A 153 -0.93 -4.23 -5.39
CA VAL A 153 -1.06 -4.92 -6.70
C VAL A 153 -2.39 -5.67 -6.78
N ILE A 154 -2.85 -6.31 -5.71
CA ILE A 154 -4.17 -6.97 -5.67
C ILE A 154 -5.28 -5.94 -5.94
N ASP A 155 -5.28 -4.83 -5.20
CA ASP A 155 -6.29 -3.79 -5.35
C ASP A 155 -6.27 -3.16 -6.75
N ALA A 156 -5.09 -2.82 -7.25
CA ALA A 156 -4.91 -2.25 -8.57
C ALA A 156 -5.41 -3.17 -9.71
N ARG A 157 -5.38 -4.50 -9.50
CA ARG A 157 -5.87 -5.47 -10.47
C ARG A 157 -7.38 -5.72 -10.36
N LEU A 158 -7.92 -5.78 -9.15
CA LEU A 158 -9.35 -5.99 -8.90
C LEU A 158 -10.18 -4.74 -9.24
N SER A 159 -9.62 -3.55 -9.05
CA SER A 159 -10.35 -2.28 -9.24
C SER A 159 -10.53 -1.95 -10.72
N PRO A 160 -11.74 -1.56 -11.15
CA PRO A 160 -11.95 -1.05 -12.49
C PRO A 160 -11.25 0.31 -12.64
N ARG A 161 -10.65 0.56 -13.80
CA ARG A 161 -10.10 1.85 -14.19
C ARG A 161 -10.89 2.41 -15.37
N PRO A 162 -10.86 3.72 -15.65
CA PRO A 162 -11.65 4.33 -16.71
C PRO A 162 -11.52 3.65 -18.08
N TYR A 163 -10.41 2.97 -18.32
CA TYR A 163 -10.10 2.32 -19.61
C TYR A 163 -9.98 0.80 -19.54
N LYS A 164 -10.23 0.19 -18.35
CA LYS A 164 -10.06 -1.25 -18.17
C LYS A 164 -10.96 -1.76 -17.05
N PRO A 165 -11.83 -2.78 -17.30
CA PRO A 165 -12.57 -3.44 -16.23
C PRO A 165 -11.60 -4.10 -15.25
N GLY A 166 -12.00 -4.20 -13.98
CA GLY A 166 -11.26 -4.97 -12.98
C GLY A 166 -11.09 -6.43 -13.42
N GLN A 167 -9.99 -7.03 -13.03
CA GLN A 167 -9.74 -8.46 -13.28
C GLN A 167 -10.59 -9.32 -12.33
N SER A 168 -10.94 -10.53 -12.79
CA SER A 168 -11.52 -11.53 -11.89
C SER A 168 -10.48 -12.00 -10.87
N TRP A 169 -10.96 -12.45 -9.69
CA TRP A 169 -10.05 -13.04 -8.71
C TRP A 169 -9.20 -14.18 -9.27
N HIS A 170 -9.76 -15.00 -10.14
CA HIS A 170 -9.03 -16.08 -10.79
C HIS A 170 -7.78 -15.56 -11.55
N GLN A 171 -7.93 -14.47 -12.29
CA GLN A 171 -6.82 -13.83 -13.02
C GLN A 171 -5.80 -13.20 -12.07
N VAL A 172 -6.28 -12.57 -10.99
CA VAL A 172 -5.40 -12.01 -9.94
C VAL A 172 -4.60 -13.11 -9.27
N LYS A 173 -5.26 -14.19 -8.83
CA LYS A 173 -4.64 -15.36 -8.21
C LYS A 173 -3.57 -15.98 -9.12
N GLN A 174 -3.87 -16.15 -10.39
CA GLN A 174 -2.88 -16.67 -11.36
C GLN A 174 -1.63 -15.76 -11.41
N ALA A 175 -1.83 -14.45 -11.51
CA ALA A 175 -0.72 -13.51 -11.55
C ALA A 175 0.09 -13.49 -10.24
N LEU A 176 -0.55 -13.67 -9.08
CA LEU A 176 0.15 -13.79 -7.80
C LEU A 176 1.01 -15.05 -7.74
N VAL A 177 0.49 -16.18 -8.21
CA VAL A 177 1.23 -17.45 -8.26
C VAL A 177 2.42 -17.36 -9.23
N GLU A 178 2.23 -16.78 -10.41
CA GLU A 178 3.30 -16.58 -11.40
C GLU A 178 4.38 -15.60 -10.88
N GLY A 179 3.98 -14.62 -10.05
CA GLY A 179 4.88 -13.63 -9.44
C GLY A 179 5.57 -14.07 -8.14
N MET A 180 5.27 -15.28 -7.62
CA MET A 180 5.91 -15.79 -6.40
C MET A 180 7.43 -15.83 -6.55
N PHE A 181 8.16 -15.31 -5.55
CA PHE A 181 9.62 -15.25 -5.52
C PHE A 181 10.26 -14.46 -6.68
N LEU A 182 9.45 -13.74 -7.45
CA LEU A 182 9.87 -12.75 -8.46
C LEU A 182 9.40 -11.36 -8.04
N ASP A 183 8.12 -11.12 -8.12
CA ASP A 183 7.49 -9.85 -7.76
C ASP A 183 7.21 -9.80 -6.25
N PHE A 184 6.70 -10.92 -5.72
CA PHE A 184 6.17 -11.04 -4.38
C PHE A 184 6.97 -11.97 -3.49
N ASP A 185 6.92 -11.71 -2.18
CA ASP A 185 7.28 -12.69 -1.17
C ASP A 185 6.34 -13.90 -1.29
N GLY A 186 6.89 -15.04 -1.73
CA GLY A 186 6.10 -16.25 -1.96
C GLY A 186 5.47 -16.81 -0.69
N MET A 187 6.02 -16.51 0.50
CA MET A 187 5.41 -16.93 1.77
C MET A 187 4.14 -16.12 2.06
N LEU A 188 4.13 -14.82 1.77
CA LEU A 188 2.93 -13.99 1.90
C LEU A 188 1.83 -14.44 0.93
N VAL A 189 2.18 -14.71 -0.33
CA VAL A 189 1.22 -15.23 -1.32
C VAL A 189 0.66 -16.58 -0.88
N THR A 190 1.52 -17.51 -0.46
CA THR A 190 1.10 -18.82 0.03
C THR A 190 0.15 -18.70 1.24
N GLY A 191 0.49 -17.85 2.21
CA GLY A 191 -0.34 -17.60 3.38
C GLY A 191 -1.70 -17.00 3.02
N LEU A 192 -1.74 -16.04 2.10
CA LEU A 192 -2.99 -15.46 1.61
C LEU A 192 -3.89 -16.52 0.96
N LEU A 193 -3.32 -17.40 0.13
CA LEU A 193 -4.07 -18.46 -0.54
C LEU A 193 -4.64 -19.49 0.43
N GLN A 194 -4.02 -19.70 1.59
CA GLN A 194 -4.57 -20.58 2.64
C GLN A 194 -5.82 -19.99 3.31
N VAL A 195 -5.98 -18.68 3.28
CA VAL A 195 -7.15 -17.95 3.86
C VAL A 195 -7.99 -17.27 2.77
N GLU A 196 -7.89 -17.75 1.52
CA GLU A 196 -8.50 -17.17 0.32
C GLU A 196 -9.99 -16.86 0.50
N SER A 197 -10.77 -17.79 1.06
CA SER A 197 -12.23 -17.61 1.20
C SER A 197 -12.55 -16.40 2.08
N ALA A 198 -11.90 -16.26 3.23
CA ALA A 198 -12.09 -15.12 4.12
C ALA A 198 -11.64 -13.80 3.48
N PHE A 199 -10.57 -13.83 2.69
CA PHE A 199 -10.12 -12.66 1.94
C PHE A 199 -11.14 -12.22 0.88
N LEU A 200 -11.75 -13.18 0.18
CA LEU A 200 -12.78 -12.87 -0.81
C LEU A 200 -14.05 -12.29 -0.20
N GLU A 201 -14.45 -12.75 0.97
CA GLU A 201 -15.55 -12.14 1.72
C GLU A 201 -15.25 -10.67 2.05
N LEU A 202 -14.02 -10.38 2.49
CA LEU A 202 -13.56 -9.01 2.75
C LEU A 202 -13.59 -8.15 1.47
N VAL A 203 -13.06 -8.65 0.35
CA VAL A 203 -13.07 -7.96 -0.95
C VAL A 203 -14.50 -7.63 -1.38
N GLN A 204 -15.44 -8.57 -1.24
CA GLN A 204 -16.86 -8.36 -1.57
C GLN A 204 -17.49 -7.29 -0.68
N ALA A 205 -17.24 -7.33 0.64
CA ALA A 205 -17.76 -6.32 1.58
C ALA A 205 -17.29 -4.91 1.20
N GLN A 206 -16.02 -4.75 0.80
CA GLN A 206 -15.47 -3.48 0.32
C GLN A 206 -16.11 -3.00 -0.99
N ALA A 207 -16.43 -3.91 -1.91
CA ALA A 207 -17.07 -3.58 -3.19
C ALA A 207 -18.50 -3.04 -3.01
N TYR A 208 -19.22 -3.54 -2.00
CA TYR A 208 -20.60 -3.10 -1.69
C TYR A 208 -20.69 -1.87 -0.76
N GLY A 209 -19.58 -1.22 -0.47
CA GLY A 209 -19.57 0.01 0.34
C GLY A 209 -19.81 -0.21 1.83
N GLN A 210 -19.73 -1.45 2.32
CA GLN A 210 -19.65 -1.74 3.73
C GLN A 210 -18.21 -1.49 4.19
N LEU A 211 -17.90 -0.23 4.52
CA LEU A 211 -16.62 0.11 5.13
C LEU A 211 -16.52 -0.64 6.46
N VAL A 212 -15.64 -1.63 6.53
CA VAL A 212 -15.20 -2.16 7.81
C VAL A 212 -14.40 -1.03 8.46
N PRO A 213 -14.76 -0.55 9.67
CA PRO A 213 -13.98 0.49 10.34
C PRO A 213 -12.52 0.07 10.49
N LEU A 214 -11.62 1.00 10.21
CA LEU A 214 -10.19 0.84 10.48
C LEU A 214 -9.95 0.73 11.98
#